data_23dfa1edb829fe604a424c9ab7798161
#
_entry.id   23dfa1edb829fe604a424c9ab7798161
#
_cell.length_a   1.000
_cell.length_b   1.000
_cell.length_c   1.000
_cell.angle_alpha   90.00
_cell.angle_beta   90.00
_cell.angle_gamma   90.00
#
_symmetry.space_group_name_H-M   'P 1'
#
loop_
_entity.id
_entity.type
_entity.pdbx_description
1 polymer ?
#
loop_
_entity_poly.entity_id
_entity_poly.type
_entity_poly.pdbx_seq_one_letter_code
_entity_poly.pdbx_strand_id
1 'polypeptide(L)'
;MEAFLTALSGFSDPYLLGVVVLGTLGGVLVGAMPGLSSTMATALLLPFTLTMEPVAAIALLSALYCAGTFGGSITAILVNAPGAPPAAATAFDGYPLAQKGFAGKALGLAAVSSVIGGIFSVIVLIVAAPLLSRVAYNFGPPEYFALAVFGLSMLATISGESALKNLIGGAIGVLIATVGMDFTTGVERFTFGNWALSEGIHFIPVMIGLFAGAEFIKQSGKLDQKRFRVPLDAVMLPTYQDIKTCLSTIARSCGIGSFIGLLPAEGGTVAAMMGYNEAKRFAKDKSQFGKGDLRGIAGPEAANNAATGAAMVPTLALGIPGSATTAIILGALLVHGLRPGPHLFTEQPTLLYSIFLAMLIANFAFAAFGFIGAKVFARITLIPIEYLWPAVFILACVGSYALEQAMLDIWVMIIAGVLGFIMQRFGFSAAPIIMGLILGKLVEGTLKQSLIIFDHSWFGFLERPIVLIFLSLTLLSMSLPLISEMRARRRSAPES
;
A
#
# COMPACT_ATOMS: atom_id res chain seq x y z
N MET A 1 4.65 -5.17 -28.85
CA MET A 1 4.14 -3.98 -29.54
C MET A 1 2.61 -4.06 -29.68
N GLU A 2 2.09 -5.16 -30.22
CA GLU A 2 0.65 -5.39 -30.43
C GLU A 2 -0.17 -5.25 -29.12
N ALA A 3 0.20 -5.95 -28.04
CA ALA A 3 -0.48 -5.86 -26.75
C ALA A 3 -0.51 -4.43 -26.15
N PHE A 4 0.54 -3.64 -26.37
CA PHE A 4 0.56 -2.24 -25.96
C PHE A 4 -0.42 -1.40 -26.79
N LEU A 5 -0.45 -1.58 -28.11
CA LEU A 5 -1.39 -0.86 -28.98
C LEU A 5 -2.83 -1.24 -28.67
N THR A 6 -3.09 -2.52 -28.39
CA THR A 6 -4.41 -3.00 -27.94
C THR A 6 -4.81 -2.38 -26.61
N ALA A 7 -3.91 -2.33 -25.63
CA ALA A 7 -4.16 -1.66 -24.36
C ALA A 7 -4.45 -0.17 -24.57
N LEU A 8 -3.66 0.51 -25.40
CA LEU A 8 -3.83 1.94 -25.69
C LEU A 8 -5.17 2.23 -26.41
N SER A 9 -5.56 1.39 -27.38
CA SER A 9 -6.86 1.52 -28.04
C SER A 9 -8.02 1.25 -27.09
N GLY A 10 -7.85 0.39 -26.08
CA GLY A 10 -8.83 0.16 -25.02
C GLY A 10 -9.18 1.44 -24.24
N PHE A 11 -8.23 2.37 -24.07
CA PHE A 11 -8.50 3.68 -23.44
C PHE A 11 -9.22 4.70 -24.35
N SER A 12 -9.47 4.36 -25.60
CA SER A 12 -10.42 5.09 -26.47
C SER A 12 -11.87 4.77 -26.10
N ASP A 13 -12.12 3.69 -25.37
CA ASP A 13 -13.42 3.39 -24.79
C ASP A 13 -13.70 4.36 -23.62
N PRO A 14 -14.79 5.15 -23.70
CA PRO A 14 -15.19 6.07 -22.64
C PRO A 14 -15.42 5.36 -21.29
N TYR A 15 -15.81 4.09 -21.30
CA TYR A 15 -16.02 3.31 -20.08
C TYR A 15 -14.71 3.12 -19.30
N LEU A 16 -13.67 2.57 -19.93
CA LEU A 16 -12.40 2.30 -19.25
C LEU A 16 -11.73 3.59 -18.80
N LEU A 17 -11.72 4.63 -19.64
CA LEU A 17 -11.21 5.95 -19.26
C LEU A 17 -12.01 6.56 -18.11
N GLY A 18 -13.34 6.48 -18.14
CA GLY A 18 -14.23 6.93 -17.08
C GLY A 18 -13.97 6.22 -15.76
N VAL A 19 -13.75 4.91 -15.78
CA VAL A 19 -13.40 4.12 -14.60
C VAL A 19 -12.10 4.59 -13.97
N VAL A 20 -11.06 4.86 -14.76
CA VAL A 20 -9.77 5.37 -14.25
C VAL A 20 -9.92 6.78 -13.67
N VAL A 21 -10.66 7.66 -14.34
CA VAL A 21 -10.91 9.02 -13.85
C VAL A 21 -11.72 9.01 -12.55
N LEU A 22 -12.75 8.16 -12.46
CA LEU A 22 -13.55 8.00 -11.24
C LEU A 22 -12.72 7.39 -10.11
N GLY A 23 -11.89 6.38 -10.40
CA GLY A 23 -10.94 5.81 -9.43
C GLY A 23 -9.95 6.85 -8.91
N THR A 24 -9.43 7.69 -9.81
CA THR A 24 -8.54 8.79 -9.47
C THR A 24 -9.25 9.83 -8.58
N LEU A 25 -10.43 10.25 -8.97
CA LEU A 25 -11.23 11.20 -8.18
C LEU A 25 -11.55 10.62 -6.80
N GLY A 26 -12.04 9.37 -6.75
CA GLY A 26 -12.31 8.65 -5.51
C GLY A 26 -11.08 8.54 -4.62
N GLY A 27 -9.92 8.23 -5.21
CA GLY A 27 -8.64 8.16 -4.50
C GLY A 27 -8.26 9.49 -3.85
N VAL A 28 -8.31 10.59 -4.60
CA VAL A 28 -8.02 11.92 -4.04
C VAL A 28 -9.03 12.28 -2.95
N LEU A 29 -10.33 12.03 -3.17
CA LEU A 29 -11.39 12.31 -2.20
C LEU A 29 -11.18 11.57 -0.89
N VAL A 30 -10.98 10.24 -0.96
CA VAL A 30 -10.79 9.40 0.23
C VAL A 30 -9.46 9.74 0.92
N GLY A 31 -8.38 9.91 0.16
CA GLY A 31 -7.10 10.33 0.73
C GLY A 31 -7.17 11.69 1.42
N ALA A 32 -8.01 12.60 0.92
CA ALA A 32 -8.23 13.91 1.53
C ALA A 32 -9.18 13.87 2.75
N MET A 33 -9.67 12.71 3.17
CA MET A 33 -10.49 12.57 4.38
C MET A 33 -9.63 12.07 5.55
N PRO A 34 -9.60 12.77 6.70
CA PRO A 34 -8.83 12.33 7.85
C PRO A 34 -9.27 10.96 8.35
N GLY A 35 -8.31 10.05 8.51
CA GLY A 35 -8.57 8.69 8.98
C GLY A 35 -8.93 7.68 7.87
N LEU A 36 -9.14 8.12 6.63
CA LEU A 36 -9.32 7.24 5.48
C LEU A 36 -8.01 7.15 4.68
N SER A 37 -7.47 5.95 4.54
CA SER A 37 -6.28 5.71 3.73
C SER A 37 -6.63 5.16 2.35
N SER A 38 -5.71 5.32 1.37
CA SER A 38 -5.83 4.67 0.06
C SER A 38 -5.98 3.16 0.18
N THR A 39 -5.29 2.55 1.15
CA THR A 39 -5.39 1.11 1.45
C THR A 39 -6.81 0.73 1.85
N MET A 40 -7.40 1.47 2.79
CA MET A 40 -8.78 1.20 3.23
C MET A 40 -9.78 1.40 2.09
N ALA A 41 -9.63 2.47 1.29
CA ALA A 41 -10.50 2.71 0.14
C ALA A 41 -10.41 1.58 -0.90
N THR A 42 -9.20 1.11 -1.19
CA THR A 42 -8.98 -0.02 -2.10
C THR A 42 -9.65 -1.29 -1.56
N ALA A 43 -9.54 -1.55 -0.25
CA ALA A 43 -10.18 -2.69 0.40
C ALA A 43 -11.71 -2.63 0.32
N LEU A 44 -12.30 -1.46 0.59
CA LEU A 44 -13.74 -1.26 0.54
C LEU A 44 -14.31 -1.35 -0.88
N LEU A 45 -13.56 -0.91 -1.89
CA LEU A 45 -14.01 -0.94 -3.28
C LEU A 45 -13.78 -2.30 -3.94
N LEU A 46 -12.87 -3.13 -3.46
CA LEU A 46 -12.55 -4.41 -4.08
C LEU A 46 -13.79 -5.29 -4.30
N PRO A 47 -14.70 -5.50 -3.32
CA PRO A 47 -15.88 -6.33 -3.55
C PRO A 47 -16.80 -5.79 -4.65
N PHE A 48 -16.88 -4.47 -4.82
CA PHE A 48 -17.69 -3.86 -5.87
C PHE A 48 -17.08 -4.04 -7.28
N THR A 49 -15.79 -4.38 -7.35
CA THR A 49 -15.14 -4.69 -8.63
C THR A 49 -15.46 -6.09 -9.14
N LEU A 50 -16.03 -6.99 -8.33
CA LEU A 50 -16.31 -8.38 -8.70
C LEU A 50 -17.23 -8.52 -9.92
N THR A 51 -18.12 -7.54 -10.14
CA THR A 51 -19.02 -7.49 -11.29
C THR A 51 -18.42 -6.77 -12.50
N MET A 52 -17.21 -6.23 -12.38
CA MET A 52 -16.53 -5.52 -13.45
C MET A 52 -15.64 -6.45 -14.26
N GLU A 53 -15.34 -6.06 -15.51
CA GLU A 53 -14.30 -6.73 -16.28
C GLU A 53 -12.93 -6.61 -15.56
N PRO A 54 -12.10 -7.67 -15.59
CA PRO A 54 -10.83 -7.69 -14.85
C PRO A 54 -9.93 -6.49 -15.15
N VAL A 55 -9.84 -6.05 -16.41
CA VAL A 55 -9.04 -4.89 -16.82
C VAL A 55 -9.54 -3.60 -16.14
N ALA A 56 -10.85 -3.36 -16.17
CA ALA A 56 -11.47 -2.18 -15.57
C ALA A 56 -11.34 -2.20 -14.04
N ALA A 57 -11.55 -3.36 -13.41
CA ALA A 57 -11.42 -3.56 -11.98
C ALA A 57 -10.02 -3.21 -11.48
N ILE A 58 -8.98 -3.78 -12.09
CA ILE A 58 -7.60 -3.55 -11.66
C ILE A 58 -7.14 -2.14 -12.01
N ALA A 59 -7.58 -1.58 -13.16
CA ALA A 59 -7.33 -0.20 -13.52
C ALA A 59 -7.93 0.79 -12.50
N LEU A 60 -9.18 0.56 -12.06
CA LEU A 60 -9.84 1.34 -11.01
C LEU A 60 -9.02 1.37 -9.71
N LEU A 61 -8.68 0.18 -9.20
CA LEU A 61 -7.96 0.04 -7.94
C LEU A 61 -6.54 0.62 -8.02
N SER A 62 -5.86 0.46 -9.14
CA SER A 62 -4.53 1.02 -9.37
C SER A 62 -4.57 2.55 -9.46
N ALA A 63 -5.57 3.12 -10.13
CA ALA A 63 -5.79 4.56 -10.21
C ALA A 63 -6.11 5.16 -8.83
N LEU A 64 -6.97 4.49 -8.07
CA LEU A 64 -7.30 4.87 -6.69
C LEU A 64 -6.07 4.83 -5.78
N TYR A 65 -5.20 3.82 -5.93
CA TYR A 65 -3.96 3.71 -5.19
C TYR A 65 -3.04 4.91 -5.45
N CYS A 66 -2.75 5.22 -6.71
CA CYS A 66 -1.92 6.38 -7.08
C CYS A 66 -2.48 7.68 -6.52
N ALA A 67 -3.77 7.91 -6.76
CA ALA A 67 -4.43 9.16 -6.40
C ALA A 67 -4.64 9.32 -4.89
N GLY A 68 -4.95 8.23 -4.19
CA GLY A 68 -5.13 8.24 -2.74
C GLY A 68 -3.83 8.50 -1.97
N THR A 69 -2.69 8.10 -2.57
CA THR A 69 -1.35 8.39 -2.03
C THR A 69 -1.10 9.90 -1.99
N PHE A 70 -1.42 10.63 -3.07
CA PHE A 70 -1.38 12.08 -3.11
C PHE A 70 -2.46 12.72 -2.22
N GLY A 71 -3.69 12.19 -2.24
CA GLY A 71 -4.83 12.73 -1.50
C GLY A 71 -4.55 12.90 0.00
N GLY A 72 -3.80 11.96 0.59
CA GLY A 72 -3.41 12.00 2.01
C GLY A 72 -2.60 13.23 2.40
N SER A 73 -1.88 13.84 1.46
CA SER A 73 -1.07 15.03 1.69
C SER A 73 -1.91 16.31 1.79
N ILE A 74 -3.11 16.31 1.23
CA ILE A 74 -4.02 17.46 1.30
C ILE A 74 -4.38 17.77 2.77
N THR A 75 -4.81 16.77 3.53
CA THR A 75 -5.14 16.93 4.95
C THR A 75 -3.90 17.10 5.82
N ALA A 76 -2.79 16.47 5.47
CA ALA A 76 -1.52 16.67 6.13
C ALA A 76 -1.08 18.15 6.07
N ILE A 77 -1.22 18.79 4.92
CA ILE A 77 -0.86 20.19 4.67
C ILE A 77 -1.89 21.14 5.30
N LEU A 78 -3.20 20.89 5.12
CA LEU A 78 -4.23 21.85 5.52
C LEU A 78 -4.60 21.81 6.99
N VAL A 79 -4.61 20.63 7.61
CA VAL A 79 -5.15 20.43 8.98
C VAL A 79 -4.21 19.66 9.91
N ASN A 80 -2.99 19.40 9.49
CA ASN A 80 -1.99 18.60 10.23
C ASN A 80 -2.52 17.22 10.66
N ALA A 81 -3.38 16.65 9.84
CA ALA A 81 -3.96 15.34 10.04
C ALA A 81 -3.72 14.48 8.79
N PRO A 82 -2.60 13.75 8.72
CA PRO A 82 -2.26 12.94 7.56
C PRO A 82 -3.39 11.95 7.24
N GLY A 83 -3.88 11.96 5.99
CA GLY A 83 -4.87 11.00 5.53
C GLY A 83 -4.29 9.59 5.41
N ALA A 84 -2.98 9.48 5.18
CA ALA A 84 -2.26 8.21 5.13
C ALA A 84 -0.92 8.34 5.87
N PRO A 85 -0.34 7.25 6.42
CA PRO A 85 0.92 7.29 7.16
C PRO A 85 2.08 7.96 6.42
N PRO A 86 2.28 7.76 5.10
CA PRO A 86 3.34 8.44 4.35
C PRO A 86 3.24 9.97 4.36
N ALA A 87 2.02 10.51 4.37
CA ALA A 87 1.79 11.94 4.35
C ALA A 87 2.19 12.66 5.66
N ALA A 88 2.50 11.91 6.72
CA ALA A 88 3.02 12.49 7.97
C ALA A 88 4.34 13.25 7.76
N ALA A 89 5.21 12.76 6.87
CA ALA A 89 6.46 13.45 6.54
C ALA A 89 6.21 14.79 5.86
N THR A 90 5.19 14.86 4.99
CA THR A 90 4.79 16.09 4.29
C THR A 90 4.21 17.13 5.26
N ALA A 91 3.54 16.68 6.32
CA ALA A 91 2.98 17.59 7.34
C ALA A 91 4.06 18.42 8.05
N PHE A 92 5.28 17.92 8.20
CA PHE A 92 6.35 18.60 8.95
C PHE A 92 6.65 20.01 8.41
N ASP A 93 6.63 20.19 7.10
CA ASP A 93 6.85 21.49 6.48
C ASP A 93 5.59 22.02 5.77
N GLY A 94 4.72 21.14 5.29
CA GLY A 94 3.51 21.51 4.59
C GLY A 94 2.53 22.29 5.45
N TYR A 95 2.27 21.82 6.67
CA TYR A 95 1.37 22.49 7.59
C TYR A 95 1.91 23.85 8.08
N PRO A 96 3.17 23.98 8.53
CA PRO A 96 3.74 25.30 8.86
C PRO A 96 3.72 26.30 7.69
N LEU A 97 3.91 25.83 6.46
CA LEU A 97 3.81 26.70 5.28
C LEU A 97 2.36 27.15 5.02
N ALA A 98 1.40 26.24 5.20
CA ALA A 98 -0.03 26.56 5.09
C ALA A 98 -0.47 27.57 6.17
N GLN A 99 0.01 27.43 7.41
CA GLN A 99 -0.26 28.40 8.49
C GLN A 99 0.27 29.80 8.20
N LYS A 100 1.34 29.92 7.41
CA LYS A 100 1.87 31.21 6.94
C LYS A 100 1.07 31.84 5.81
N GLY A 101 -0.07 31.22 5.41
CA GLY A 101 -0.92 31.69 4.31
C GLY A 101 -0.54 31.16 2.91
N PHE A 102 0.44 30.25 2.81
CA PHE A 102 0.90 29.70 1.53
C PHE A 102 0.37 28.29 1.27
N ALA A 103 -0.85 27.98 1.71
CA ALA A 103 -1.47 26.65 1.56
C ALA A 103 -1.52 26.19 0.08
N GLY A 104 -1.89 27.09 -0.85
CA GLY A 104 -1.93 26.77 -2.28
C GLY A 104 -0.55 26.45 -2.86
N LYS A 105 0.50 27.15 -2.39
CA LYS A 105 1.88 26.86 -2.80
C LYS A 105 2.35 25.48 -2.31
N ALA A 106 2.01 25.13 -1.05
CA ALA A 106 2.33 23.83 -0.47
C ALA A 106 1.61 22.68 -1.23
N LEU A 107 0.29 22.82 -1.47
CA LEU A 107 -0.51 21.83 -2.20
C LEU A 107 -0.06 21.68 -3.65
N GLY A 108 0.19 22.80 -4.34
CA GLY A 108 0.66 22.76 -5.73
C GLY A 108 2.03 22.13 -5.87
N LEU A 109 2.96 22.39 -4.94
CA LEU A 109 4.27 21.74 -4.93
C LEU A 109 4.16 20.25 -4.59
N ALA A 110 3.29 19.88 -3.63
CA ALA A 110 2.99 18.49 -3.35
C ALA A 110 2.47 17.77 -4.60
N ALA A 111 1.49 18.37 -5.32
CA ALA A 111 0.95 17.80 -6.55
C ALA A 111 2.03 17.61 -7.63
N VAL A 112 2.85 18.62 -7.90
CA VAL A 112 3.94 18.53 -8.90
C VAL A 112 4.94 17.44 -8.53
N SER A 113 5.36 17.40 -7.27
CA SER A 113 6.34 16.41 -6.79
C SER A 113 5.78 15.00 -6.84
N SER A 114 4.51 14.82 -6.49
CA SER A 114 3.79 13.56 -6.55
C SER A 114 3.65 13.04 -7.98
N VAL A 115 3.30 13.93 -8.94
CA VAL A 115 3.21 13.56 -10.36
C VAL A 115 4.56 13.12 -10.92
N ILE A 116 5.62 13.87 -10.63
CA ILE A 116 6.97 13.49 -11.10
C ILE A 116 7.37 12.15 -10.49
N GLY A 117 7.15 11.95 -9.18
CA GLY A 117 7.40 10.68 -8.50
C GLY A 117 6.58 9.53 -9.07
N GLY A 118 5.29 9.77 -9.28
CA GLY A 118 4.36 8.78 -9.82
C GLY A 118 4.69 8.37 -11.26
N ILE A 119 4.96 9.33 -12.16
CA ILE A 119 5.39 9.02 -13.53
C ILE A 119 6.71 8.24 -13.51
N PHE A 120 7.68 8.67 -12.70
CA PHE A 120 8.94 7.95 -12.55
C PHE A 120 8.71 6.50 -12.08
N SER A 121 7.80 6.29 -11.13
CA SER A 121 7.46 4.95 -10.64
C SER A 121 6.83 4.06 -11.71
N VAL A 122 5.99 4.63 -12.58
CA VAL A 122 5.40 3.88 -13.70
C VAL A 122 6.49 3.49 -14.72
N ILE A 123 7.44 4.38 -14.98
CA ILE A 123 8.60 4.05 -15.85
C ILE A 123 9.40 2.90 -15.22
N VAL A 124 9.67 2.96 -13.91
CA VAL A 124 10.35 1.86 -13.19
C VAL A 124 9.54 0.57 -13.31
N LEU A 125 8.21 0.63 -13.14
CA LEU A 125 7.33 -0.52 -13.29
C LEU A 125 7.40 -1.14 -14.69
N ILE A 126 7.31 -0.33 -15.73
CA ILE A 126 7.37 -0.78 -17.14
C ILE A 126 8.71 -1.47 -17.44
N VAL A 127 9.81 -0.98 -16.88
CA VAL A 127 11.16 -1.52 -17.14
C VAL A 127 11.47 -2.70 -16.21
N ALA A 128 11.25 -2.54 -14.91
CA ALA A 128 11.70 -3.52 -13.92
C ALA A 128 10.79 -4.76 -13.84
N ALA A 129 9.47 -4.62 -14.01
CA ALA A 129 8.57 -5.75 -13.84
C ALA A 129 8.78 -6.86 -14.90
N PRO A 130 8.94 -6.57 -16.20
CA PRO A 130 9.28 -7.60 -17.18
C PRO A 130 10.66 -8.22 -16.96
N LEU A 131 11.64 -7.44 -16.48
CA LEU A 131 12.97 -7.97 -16.17
C LEU A 131 12.93 -8.95 -15.00
N LEU A 132 12.22 -8.57 -13.93
CA LEU A 132 12.05 -9.42 -12.76
C LEU A 132 11.24 -10.68 -13.09
N SER A 133 10.20 -10.56 -13.92
CA SER A 133 9.40 -11.69 -14.42
C SER A 133 10.24 -12.70 -15.17
N ARG A 134 11.19 -12.28 -16.03
CA ARG A 134 12.10 -13.18 -16.73
C ARG A 134 12.98 -13.99 -15.76
N VAL A 135 13.47 -13.36 -14.71
CA VAL A 135 14.24 -14.05 -13.67
C VAL A 135 13.34 -15.04 -12.92
N ALA A 136 12.14 -14.61 -12.56
CA ALA A 136 11.18 -15.43 -11.82
C ALA A 136 10.61 -16.60 -12.64
N TYR A 137 10.71 -16.57 -13.95
CA TYR A 137 10.31 -17.70 -14.81
C TYR A 137 11.08 -18.99 -14.52
N ASN A 138 12.30 -18.85 -13.98
CA ASN A 138 13.13 -19.98 -13.57
C ASN A 138 12.85 -20.44 -12.13
N PHE A 139 11.89 -19.83 -11.43
CA PHE A 139 11.58 -20.22 -10.05
C PHE A 139 10.64 -21.42 -10.04
N GLY A 140 11.02 -22.42 -9.27
CA GLY A 140 10.14 -23.53 -8.90
C GLY A 140 9.53 -23.32 -7.50
N PRO A 141 8.80 -24.31 -6.99
CA PRO A 141 8.21 -24.25 -5.65
C PRO A 141 9.22 -23.92 -4.53
N PRO A 142 10.48 -24.45 -4.53
CA PRO A 142 11.45 -24.10 -3.50
C PRO A 142 11.86 -22.64 -3.50
N GLU A 143 12.03 -22.04 -4.69
CA GLU A 143 12.37 -20.62 -4.85
C GLU A 143 11.21 -19.73 -4.40
N TYR A 144 9.96 -20.08 -4.77
CA TYR A 144 8.78 -19.35 -4.30
C TYR A 144 8.57 -19.46 -2.79
N PHE A 145 8.87 -20.63 -2.19
CA PHE A 145 8.86 -20.79 -0.74
C PHE A 145 9.85 -19.84 -0.06
N ALA A 146 11.11 -19.88 -0.49
CA ALA A 146 12.15 -19.03 0.09
C ALA A 146 11.86 -17.52 -0.11
N LEU A 147 11.34 -17.15 -1.28
CA LEU A 147 10.93 -15.79 -1.61
C LEU A 147 9.75 -15.32 -0.73
N ALA A 148 8.75 -16.17 -0.50
CA ALA A 148 7.61 -15.85 0.35
C ALA A 148 8.03 -15.72 1.83
N VAL A 149 8.93 -16.57 2.31
CA VAL A 149 9.53 -16.48 3.65
C VAL A 149 10.35 -15.18 3.77
N PHE A 150 11.11 -14.81 2.74
CA PHE A 150 11.80 -13.52 2.69
C PHE A 150 10.79 -12.35 2.74
N GLY A 151 9.71 -12.39 1.96
CA GLY A 151 8.63 -11.38 2.01
C GLY A 151 8.03 -11.24 3.42
N LEU A 152 7.76 -12.36 4.10
CA LEU A 152 7.30 -12.35 5.49
C LEU A 152 8.36 -11.77 6.46
N SER A 153 9.63 -12.08 6.25
CA SER A 153 10.70 -11.55 7.11
C SER A 153 10.87 -10.04 7.01
N MET A 154 10.56 -9.47 5.83
CA MET A 154 10.58 -8.02 5.63
C MET A 154 9.56 -7.27 6.51
N LEU A 155 8.54 -7.96 7.04
CA LEU A 155 7.61 -7.39 8.02
C LEU A 155 8.33 -6.85 9.25
N ALA A 156 9.46 -7.46 9.64
CA ALA A 156 10.29 -6.96 10.75
C ALA A 156 10.86 -5.56 10.49
N THR A 157 10.95 -5.14 9.23
CA THR A 157 11.54 -3.84 8.85
C THR A 157 10.51 -2.70 8.75
N ILE A 158 9.21 -3.00 8.91
CA ILE A 158 8.15 -1.98 8.84
C ILE A 158 8.39 -0.91 9.90
N SER A 159 8.48 0.34 9.44
CA SER A 159 8.86 1.48 10.28
C SER A 159 7.78 1.91 11.26
N GLY A 160 8.22 2.39 12.42
CA GLY A 160 7.35 3.03 13.43
C GLY A 160 6.86 2.09 14.52
N GLU A 161 7.09 0.79 14.41
CA GLU A 161 6.64 -0.22 15.36
C GLU A 161 7.76 -1.19 15.72
N SER A 162 7.56 -1.99 16.78
CA SER A 162 8.52 -3.03 17.16
C SER A 162 8.55 -4.13 16.09
N ALA A 163 9.75 -4.50 15.63
CA ALA A 163 9.97 -5.61 14.70
C ALA A 163 9.31 -6.90 15.18
N LEU A 164 9.37 -7.15 16.49
CA LEU A 164 8.74 -8.33 17.11
C LEU A 164 7.22 -8.31 16.96
N LYS A 165 6.55 -7.15 17.14
CA LYS A 165 5.09 -7.04 16.98
C LYS A 165 4.67 -7.29 15.54
N ASN A 166 5.44 -6.79 14.58
CA ASN A 166 5.18 -7.02 13.16
C ASN A 166 5.32 -8.50 12.79
N LEU A 167 6.36 -9.16 13.29
CA LEU A 167 6.53 -10.62 13.08
C LEU A 167 5.40 -11.43 13.74
N ILE A 168 4.98 -11.06 14.95
CA ILE A 168 3.82 -11.70 15.62
C ILE A 168 2.55 -11.47 14.78
N GLY A 169 2.32 -10.25 14.29
CA GLY A 169 1.21 -9.95 13.39
C GLY A 169 1.23 -10.82 12.13
N GLY A 170 2.38 -10.95 11.49
CA GLY A 170 2.57 -11.85 10.35
C GLY A 170 2.28 -13.31 10.68
N ALA A 171 2.77 -13.78 11.83
CA ALA A 171 2.51 -15.16 12.30
C ALA A 171 1.01 -15.41 12.57
N ILE A 172 0.30 -14.43 13.14
CA ILE A 172 -1.16 -14.49 13.32
C ILE A 172 -1.85 -14.60 11.95
N GLY A 173 -1.42 -13.80 10.96
CA GLY A 173 -1.94 -13.88 9.61
C GLY A 173 -1.72 -15.25 8.97
N VAL A 174 -0.51 -15.81 9.07
CA VAL A 174 -0.20 -17.17 8.60
C VAL A 174 -1.08 -18.20 9.32
N LEU A 175 -1.28 -18.08 10.62
CA LEU A 175 -2.14 -19.00 11.38
C LEU A 175 -3.59 -18.93 10.89
N ILE A 176 -4.13 -17.76 10.64
CA ILE A 176 -5.48 -17.59 10.06
C ILE A 176 -5.55 -18.25 8.66
N ALA A 177 -4.47 -18.16 7.86
CA ALA A 177 -4.41 -18.79 6.55
C ALA A 177 -4.47 -20.33 6.58
N THR A 178 -4.15 -20.95 7.73
CA THR A 178 -4.20 -22.41 7.88
C THR A 178 -5.61 -22.97 8.19
N VAL A 179 -6.59 -22.09 8.45
CA VAL A 179 -7.99 -22.51 8.66
C VAL A 179 -8.56 -23.04 7.34
N GLY A 180 -9.30 -24.13 7.40
CA GLY A 180 -9.96 -24.75 6.26
C GLY A 180 -9.35 -26.07 5.83
N MET A 181 -9.68 -26.52 4.64
CA MET A 181 -9.21 -27.77 4.09
C MET A 181 -7.77 -27.64 3.55
N ASP A 182 -6.94 -28.54 3.94
CA ASP A 182 -5.59 -28.70 3.38
C ASP A 182 -5.66 -29.26 1.95
N PHE A 183 -5.23 -28.47 0.96
CA PHE A 183 -5.31 -28.84 -0.45
C PHE A 183 -4.46 -30.08 -0.82
N THR A 184 -3.47 -30.44 -0.01
CA THR A 184 -2.59 -31.59 -0.29
C THR A 184 -3.14 -32.87 0.31
N THR A 185 -3.67 -32.82 1.53
CA THR A 185 -4.12 -33.99 2.28
C THR A 185 -5.63 -34.15 2.35
N GLY A 186 -6.40 -33.10 2.01
CA GLY A 186 -7.87 -33.06 2.14
C GLY A 186 -8.37 -33.03 3.60
N VAL A 187 -7.46 -32.85 4.57
CA VAL A 187 -7.81 -32.83 6.00
C VAL A 187 -8.30 -31.43 6.39
N GLU A 188 -9.44 -31.36 7.04
CA GLU A 188 -9.96 -30.11 7.61
C GLU A 188 -9.17 -29.70 8.86
N ARG A 189 -8.85 -28.40 8.96
CA ARG A 189 -8.11 -27.80 10.07
C ARG A 189 -8.86 -26.60 10.62
N PHE A 190 -9.05 -26.57 11.93
CA PHE A 190 -9.68 -25.46 12.66
C PHE A 190 -11.08 -25.09 12.15
N THR A 191 -11.81 -26.03 11.54
CA THR A 191 -13.18 -25.83 11.06
C THR A 191 -14.23 -25.99 12.18
N PHE A 192 -13.86 -26.64 13.28
CA PHE A 192 -14.74 -26.90 14.43
C PHE A 192 -16.07 -27.56 14.03
N GLY A 193 -16.09 -28.32 12.94
CA GLY A 193 -17.27 -28.96 12.39
C GLY A 193 -18.22 -28.03 11.63
N ASN A 194 -17.81 -26.78 11.38
CA ASN A 194 -18.58 -25.84 10.57
C ASN A 194 -18.13 -25.93 9.11
N TRP A 195 -19.00 -26.43 8.24
CA TRP A 195 -18.71 -26.60 6.81
C TRP A 195 -18.34 -25.29 6.11
N ALA A 196 -18.87 -24.16 6.54
CA ALA A 196 -18.56 -22.85 5.96
C ALA A 196 -17.08 -22.44 6.19
N LEU A 197 -16.40 -23.05 7.18
CA LEU A 197 -14.98 -22.85 7.41
C LEU A 197 -14.10 -23.83 6.62
N SER A 198 -14.67 -24.83 5.93
CA SER A 198 -13.88 -25.81 5.14
C SER A 198 -13.19 -25.15 3.95
N GLU A 199 -13.75 -24.10 3.37
CA GLU A 199 -13.10 -23.27 2.34
C GLU A 199 -12.05 -22.31 2.90
N GLY A 200 -11.96 -22.22 4.23
CA GLY A 200 -11.05 -21.34 4.95
C GLY A 200 -11.62 -19.96 5.20
N ILE A 201 -10.79 -19.08 5.78
CA ILE A 201 -11.14 -17.69 6.01
C ILE A 201 -10.67 -16.86 4.82
N HIS A 202 -11.63 -16.19 4.16
CA HIS A 202 -11.32 -15.30 3.05
C HIS A 202 -10.56 -14.06 3.55
N PHE A 203 -9.49 -13.69 2.84
CA PHE A 203 -8.65 -12.56 3.25
C PHE A 203 -9.36 -11.20 3.12
N ILE A 204 -10.35 -11.06 2.22
CA ILE A 204 -11.05 -9.79 1.96
C ILE A 204 -11.87 -9.32 3.16
N PRO A 205 -12.76 -10.13 3.79
CA PRO A 205 -13.46 -9.73 5.01
C PRO A 205 -12.51 -9.40 6.16
N VAL A 206 -11.43 -10.19 6.34
CA VAL A 206 -10.40 -9.91 7.36
C VAL A 206 -9.76 -8.54 7.12
N MET A 207 -9.42 -8.25 5.87
CA MET A 207 -8.79 -7.00 5.47
C MET A 207 -9.71 -5.79 5.65
N ILE A 208 -10.98 -5.90 5.22
CA ILE A 208 -12.00 -4.86 5.43
C ILE A 208 -12.18 -4.62 6.94
N GLY A 209 -12.25 -5.69 7.74
CA GLY A 209 -12.34 -5.59 9.19
C GLY A 209 -11.15 -4.88 9.81
N LEU A 210 -9.94 -5.34 9.51
CA LEU A 210 -8.70 -4.79 10.10
C LEU A 210 -8.46 -3.32 9.72
N PHE A 211 -8.83 -2.88 8.52
CA PHE A 211 -8.66 -1.49 8.09
C PHE A 211 -9.89 -0.63 8.35
N ALA A 212 -11.05 -0.99 7.81
CA ALA A 212 -12.25 -0.16 7.92
C ALA A 212 -13.00 -0.37 9.24
N GLY A 213 -13.17 -1.62 9.67
CA GLY A 213 -13.85 -1.95 10.93
C GLY A 213 -13.10 -1.42 12.16
N ALA A 214 -11.80 -1.62 12.22
CA ALA A 214 -10.99 -1.13 13.33
C ALA A 214 -10.97 0.41 13.41
N GLU A 215 -10.85 1.09 12.27
CA GLU A 215 -10.86 2.55 12.22
C GLU A 215 -12.26 3.11 12.55
N PHE A 216 -13.35 2.45 12.12
CA PHE A 216 -14.70 2.81 12.52
C PHE A 216 -14.86 2.81 14.06
N ILE A 217 -14.42 1.75 14.74
CA ILE A 217 -14.48 1.68 16.21
C ILE A 217 -13.65 2.79 16.85
N LYS A 218 -12.43 3.03 16.34
CA LYS A 218 -11.51 4.05 16.84
C LYS A 218 -12.06 5.47 16.69
N GLN A 219 -12.71 5.77 15.58
CA GLN A 219 -13.27 7.10 15.29
C GLN A 219 -14.61 7.34 16.01
N SER A 220 -15.40 6.30 16.27
CA SER A 220 -16.64 6.39 17.04
C SER A 220 -16.42 6.95 18.46
N GLY A 221 -15.20 6.80 19.00
CA GLY A 221 -14.83 7.38 20.31
C GLY A 221 -14.31 8.83 20.25
N LYS A 222 -14.23 9.47 19.06
CA LYS A 222 -13.60 10.79 18.89
C LYS A 222 -14.55 11.86 18.34
N LEU A 223 -15.81 11.81 18.69
CA LEU A 223 -16.87 12.68 18.14
C LEU A 223 -16.69 14.19 18.40
N ASP A 224 -15.74 14.61 19.24
CA ASP A 224 -15.64 15.99 19.74
C ASP A 224 -14.33 16.71 19.32
N GLN A 225 -13.78 16.47 18.13
CA GLN A 225 -12.58 17.16 17.69
C GLN A 225 -12.87 18.53 17.06
N LYS A 226 -12.36 19.60 17.68
CA LYS A 226 -12.40 20.97 17.11
C LYS A 226 -11.62 20.99 15.79
N ARG A 227 -12.29 21.43 14.73
CA ARG A 227 -11.71 21.54 13.40
C ARG A 227 -11.01 22.89 13.24
N PHE A 228 -9.72 22.86 12.94
CA PHE A 228 -8.99 24.05 12.54
C PHE A 228 -9.31 24.37 11.07
N ARG A 229 -9.68 25.62 10.80
CA ARG A 229 -9.87 26.13 9.44
C ARG A 229 -8.60 26.88 9.04
N VAL A 230 -7.95 26.47 7.97
CA VAL A 230 -6.94 27.30 7.30
C VAL A 230 -7.67 28.18 6.31
N PRO A 231 -7.51 29.53 6.36
CA PRO A 231 -8.07 30.42 5.35
C PRO A 231 -7.46 30.11 3.98
N LEU A 232 -8.30 29.83 2.98
CA LEU A 232 -7.88 29.57 1.60
C LEU A 232 -8.04 30.79 0.70
N ASP A 233 -7.91 31.99 1.26
CA ASP A 233 -8.27 33.24 0.56
C ASP A 233 -7.33 33.58 -0.58
N ALA A 234 -6.09 33.08 -0.61
CA ALA A 234 -5.16 33.27 -1.71
C ALA A 234 -4.53 31.93 -2.14
N VAL A 235 -5.01 31.33 -3.21
CA VAL A 235 -4.37 30.16 -3.83
C VAL A 235 -3.17 30.64 -4.64
N MET A 236 -2.06 30.94 -3.97
CA MET A 236 -0.79 31.15 -4.65
C MET A 236 -0.22 29.79 -5.05
N LEU A 237 -0.14 29.51 -6.34
CA LEU A 237 0.51 28.31 -6.87
C LEU A 237 2.04 28.42 -6.78
N PRO A 238 2.77 27.30 -6.74
CA PRO A 238 4.23 27.32 -6.77
C PRO A 238 4.73 27.96 -8.07
N THR A 239 5.72 28.82 -7.96
CA THR A 239 6.38 29.43 -9.12
C THR A 239 7.34 28.44 -9.78
N TYR A 240 7.72 28.71 -11.03
CA TYR A 240 8.76 27.93 -11.71
C TYR A 240 10.07 27.87 -10.89
N GLN A 241 10.44 28.97 -10.22
CA GLN A 241 11.63 29.03 -9.38
C GLN A 241 11.53 28.12 -8.15
N ASP A 242 10.35 28.00 -7.55
CA ASP A 242 10.09 27.08 -6.44
C ASP A 242 10.32 25.64 -6.86
N ILE A 243 9.76 25.25 -8.00
CA ILE A 243 9.90 23.90 -8.57
C ILE A 243 11.37 23.63 -8.91
N LYS A 244 12.06 24.57 -9.58
CA LYS A 244 13.47 24.46 -9.96
C LYS A 244 14.35 24.23 -8.73
N THR A 245 14.07 24.93 -7.62
CA THR A 245 14.82 24.77 -6.37
C THR A 245 14.65 23.37 -5.77
N CYS A 246 13.51 22.73 -5.99
CA CYS A 246 13.19 21.41 -5.47
C CYS A 246 13.59 20.27 -6.42
N LEU A 247 13.93 20.55 -7.69
CA LEU A 247 14.11 19.52 -8.72
C LEU A 247 15.16 18.45 -8.37
N SER A 248 16.31 18.88 -7.82
CA SER A 248 17.35 17.95 -7.40
C SER A 248 16.93 17.07 -6.21
N THR A 249 16.10 17.61 -5.30
CA THR A 249 15.51 16.86 -4.20
C THR A 249 14.48 15.85 -4.74
N ILE A 250 13.60 16.26 -5.65
CA ILE A 250 12.62 15.41 -6.30
C ILE A 250 13.33 14.23 -6.99
N ALA A 251 14.36 14.51 -7.80
CA ALA A 251 15.09 13.47 -8.53
C ALA A 251 15.72 12.41 -7.61
N ARG A 252 16.40 12.82 -6.53
CA ARG A 252 16.94 11.89 -5.53
C ARG A 252 15.85 11.11 -4.82
N SER A 253 14.77 11.80 -4.45
CA SER A 253 13.63 11.19 -3.77
C SER A 253 12.90 10.18 -4.64
N CYS A 254 12.80 10.40 -5.96
CA CYS A 254 12.29 9.40 -6.90
C CYS A 254 13.12 8.12 -6.89
N GLY A 255 14.46 8.23 -6.91
CA GLY A 255 15.34 7.07 -6.81
C GLY A 255 15.18 6.32 -5.49
N ILE A 256 15.14 7.04 -4.36
CA ILE A 256 14.94 6.46 -3.02
C ILE A 256 13.57 5.78 -2.95
N GLY A 257 12.52 6.48 -3.37
CA GLY A 257 11.15 5.96 -3.31
C GLY A 257 10.97 4.70 -4.13
N SER A 258 11.52 4.68 -5.36
CA SER A 258 11.47 3.49 -6.21
C SER A 258 12.27 2.33 -5.63
N PHE A 259 13.46 2.59 -5.09
CA PHE A 259 14.26 1.53 -4.46
C PHE A 259 13.53 0.91 -3.26
N ILE A 260 12.96 1.75 -2.38
CA ILE A 260 12.19 1.27 -1.22
C ILE A 260 10.91 0.54 -1.66
N GLY A 261 10.21 1.06 -2.68
CA GLY A 261 9.00 0.43 -3.21
C GLY A 261 9.22 -0.95 -3.81
N LEU A 262 10.41 -1.23 -4.37
CA LEU A 262 10.78 -2.57 -4.86
C LEU A 262 10.94 -3.59 -3.74
N LEU A 263 11.17 -3.15 -2.50
CA LEU A 263 11.28 -4.03 -1.35
C LEU A 263 9.88 -4.38 -0.83
N PRO A 264 9.60 -5.66 -0.55
CA PRO A 264 8.32 -6.05 0.06
C PRO A 264 8.10 -5.38 1.41
N ALA A 265 6.91 -5.00 1.74
CA ALA A 265 6.29 -4.68 3.02
C ALA A 265 5.74 -3.25 3.18
N GLU A 266 6.51 -2.17 3.23
CA GLU A 266 5.95 -0.82 3.50
C GLU A 266 6.67 0.32 2.77
N GLY A 267 6.65 0.24 1.44
CA GLY A 267 7.38 1.19 0.62
C GLY A 267 7.08 2.67 0.89
N GLY A 268 5.81 3.06 0.99
CA GLY A 268 5.40 4.46 0.98
C GLY A 268 5.83 5.25 2.21
N THR A 269 5.62 4.73 3.42
CA THR A 269 5.92 5.44 4.68
C THR A 269 7.42 5.63 4.87
N VAL A 270 8.18 4.55 4.67
CA VAL A 270 9.64 4.58 4.75
C VAL A 270 10.22 5.49 3.68
N ALA A 271 9.71 5.37 2.44
CA ALA A 271 10.13 6.19 1.32
C ALA A 271 9.94 7.68 1.60
N ALA A 272 8.75 8.09 2.09
CA ALA A 272 8.45 9.48 2.43
C ALA A 272 9.40 10.02 3.52
N MET A 273 9.61 9.27 4.60
CA MET A 273 10.52 9.67 5.68
C MET A 273 11.97 9.77 5.19
N MET A 274 12.42 8.82 4.35
CA MET A 274 13.75 8.88 3.76
C MET A 274 13.88 10.05 2.80
N GLY A 275 12.86 10.35 1.99
CA GLY A 275 12.82 11.51 1.12
C GLY A 275 12.93 12.83 1.89
N TYR A 276 12.23 12.95 3.02
CA TYR A 276 12.36 14.10 3.92
C TYR A 276 13.77 14.22 4.51
N ASN A 277 14.31 13.13 5.05
CA ASN A 277 15.64 13.11 5.64
C ASN A 277 16.74 13.44 4.62
N GLU A 278 16.60 12.95 3.40
CA GLU A 278 17.51 13.22 2.29
C GLU A 278 17.43 14.71 1.87
N ALA A 279 16.22 15.24 1.76
CA ALA A 279 16.00 16.67 1.49
C ALA A 279 16.71 17.54 2.54
N LYS A 280 16.54 17.21 3.82
CA LYS A 280 17.19 17.90 4.94
C LYS A 280 18.70 17.73 4.95
N ARG A 281 19.21 16.54 4.60
CA ARG A 281 20.64 16.22 4.59
C ARG A 281 21.39 17.10 3.60
N PHE A 282 20.85 17.29 2.39
CA PHE A 282 21.48 18.05 1.31
C PHE A 282 21.11 19.54 1.31
N ALA A 283 20.31 19.99 2.27
CA ALA A 283 19.98 21.40 2.41
C ALA A 283 21.20 22.19 2.93
N LYS A 284 21.43 23.36 2.33
CA LYS A 284 22.43 24.32 2.82
C LYS A 284 22.09 24.83 4.22
N ASP A 285 20.82 25.20 4.42
CA ASP A 285 20.29 25.59 5.72
C ASP A 285 19.26 24.55 6.19
N LYS A 286 19.62 23.78 7.21
CA LYS A 286 18.78 22.75 7.81
C LYS A 286 17.80 23.29 8.84
N SER A 287 17.97 24.53 9.28
CA SER A 287 17.15 25.15 10.32
C SER A 287 15.76 25.54 9.83
N GLN A 288 15.54 25.59 8.51
CA GLN A 288 14.26 25.90 7.86
C GLN A 288 13.31 24.71 7.84
N PHE A 289 13.83 23.47 7.96
CA PHE A 289 13.03 22.26 8.02
C PHE A 289 12.20 22.22 9.30
N GLY A 290 10.94 21.83 9.17
CA GLY A 290 9.91 21.95 10.21
C GLY A 290 9.29 23.34 10.33
N LYS A 291 9.67 24.28 9.44
CA LYS A 291 9.18 25.66 9.44
C LYS A 291 8.58 26.09 8.09
N GLY A 292 8.40 25.15 7.15
CA GLY A 292 7.82 25.40 5.84
C GLY A 292 8.83 25.46 4.70
N ASP A 293 9.93 24.68 4.77
CA ASP A 293 10.87 24.52 3.66
C ASP A 293 10.19 23.75 2.52
N LEU A 294 10.25 24.26 1.30
CA LEU A 294 9.64 23.66 0.14
C LEU A 294 10.19 22.25 -0.16
N ARG A 295 11.48 22.03 0.08
CA ARG A 295 12.13 20.73 -0.12
C ARG A 295 11.62 19.68 0.87
N GLY A 296 11.18 20.11 2.08
CA GLY A 296 10.55 19.27 3.10
C GLY A 296 9.14 18.82 2.70
N ILE A 297 8.54 19.41 1.67
CA ILE A 297 7.30 18.96 1.03
C ILE A 297 7.64 18.09 -0.20
N ALA A 298 8.50 18.61 -1.08
CA ALA A 298 8.81 17.98 -2.35
C ALA A 298 9.50 16.61 -2.20
N GLY A 299 10.39 16.47 -1.22
CA GLY A 299 11.12 15.22 -0.96
C GLY A 299 10.21 14.05 -0.61
N PRO A 300 9.44 14.13 0.48
CA PRO A 300 8.53 13.05 0.87
C PRO A 300 7.46 12.75 -0.18
N GLU A 301 6.90 13.76 -0.85
CA GLU A 301 5.88 13.55 -1.88
C GLU A 301 6.41 12.81 -3.09
N ALA A 302 7.57 13.21 -3.60
CA ALA A 302 8.21 12.52 -4.71
C ALA A 302 8.58 11.08 -4.35
N ALA A 303 9.13 10.83 -3.15
CA ALA A 303 9.51 9.50 -2.70
C ALA A 303 8.30 8.60 -2.49
N ASN A 304 7.24 9.11 -1.84
CA ASN A 304 6.00 8.37 -1.59
C ASN A 304 5.35 7.91 -2.90
N ASN A 305 5.18 8.82 -3.84
CA ASN A 305 4.55 8.49 -5.13
C ASN A 305 5.47 7.66 -6.03
N ALA A 306 6.81 7.83 -5.92
CA ALA A 306 7.75 6.96 -6.60
C ALA A 306 7.73 5.51 -6.07
N ALA A 307 7.30 5.29 -4.84
CA ALA A 307 7.13 3.96 -4.29
C ALA A 307 5.87 3.24 -4.83
N THR A 308 4.84 3.94 -5.33
CA THR A 308 3.57 3.31 -5.74
C THR A 308 3.74 2.31 -6.89
N GLY A 309 4.26 2.76 -8.02
CA GLY A 309 4.52 1.88 -9.17
C GLY A 309 5.64 0.88 -8.89
N ALA A 310 6.65 1.28 -8.11
CA ALA A 310 7.72 0.37 -7.72
C ALA A 310 7.22 -0.80 -6.86
N ALA A 311 6.24 -0.59 -5.96
CA ALA A 311 5.61 -1.64 -5.18
C ALA A 311 4.74 -2.60 -6.01
N MET A 312 4.29 -2.16 -7.18
CA MET A 312 3.59 -3.04 -8.14
C MET A 312 4.55 -4.01 -8.85
N VAL A 313 5.87 -3.71 -8.90
CA VAL A 313 6.85 -4.58 -9.56
C VAL A 313 6.89 -5.98 -8.94
N PRO A 314 7.20 -6.18 -7.65
CA PRO A 314 7.17 -7.50 -7.03
C PRO A 314 5.75 -8.09 -7.01
N THR A 315 4.72 -7.26 -6.90
CA THR A 315 3.33 -7.70 -6.87
C THR A 315 2.92 -8.37 -8.17
N LEU A 316 3.21 -7.77 -9.31
CA LEU A 316 2.85 -8.32 -10.61
C LEU A 316 3.82 -9.41 -11.09
N ALA A 317 5.13 -9.23 -10.85
CA ALA A 317 6.15 -10.13 -11.38
C ALA A 317 6.39 -11.38 -10.52
N LEU A 318 6.17 -11.30 -9.21
CA LEU A 318 6.46 -12.39 -8.26
C LEU A 318 5.22 -12.88 -7.51
N GLY A 319 4.11 -12.14 -7.55
CA GLY A 319 2.95 -12.43 -6.69
C GLY A 319 3.20 -12.12 -5.21
N ILE A 320 4.16 -11.24 -4.90
CA ILE A 320 4.47 -10.83 -3.54
C ILE A 320 4.18 -9.34 -3.38
N PRO A 321 3.28 -8.95 -2.48
CA PRO A 321 2.89 -7.55 -2.37
C PRO A 321 4.03 -6.69 -1.83
N GLY A 322 4.27 -5.54 -2.49
CA GLY A 322 5.26 -4.54 -2.08
C GLY A 322 4.74 -3.60 -0.99
N SER A 323 3.43 -3.56 -0.74
CA SER A 323 2.78 -2.73 0.28
C SER A 323 1.42 -3.30 0.69
N ALA A 324 0.81 -2.77 1.75
CA ALA A 324 -0.54 -3.15 2.15
C ALA A 324 -1.58 -2.92 1.03
N THR A 325 -1.46 -1.83 0.28
CA THR A 325 -2.40 -1.54 -0.82
C THR A 325 -2.18 -2.49 -2.00
N THR A 326 -0.93 -2.80 -2.34
CA THR A 326 -0.66 -3.77 -3.41
C THR A 326 -1.03 -5.20 -3.01
N ALA A 327 -1.10 -5.52 -1.71
CA ALA A 327 -1.68 -6.77 -1.22
C ALA A 327 -3.17 -6.90 -1.57
N ILE A 328 -3.90 -5.79 -1.50
CA ILE A 328 -5.31 -5.74 -1.90
C ILE A 328 -5.45 -5.90 -3.42
N ILE A 329 -4.60 -5.21 -4.19
CA ILE A 329 -4.58 -5.33 -5.65
C ILE A 329 -4.20 -6.77 -6.07
N LEU A 330 -3.24 -7.39 -5.36
CA LEU A 330 -2.92 -8.81 -5.53
C LEU A 330 -4.14 -9.69 -5.31
N GLY A 331 -4.88 -9.42 -4.23
CA GLY A 331 -6.13 -10.10 -3.95
C GLY A 331 -7.18 -9.88 -5.04
N ALA A 332 -7.30 -8.65 -5.56
CA ALA A 332 -8.17 -8.36 -6.68
C ALA A 332 -7.82 -9.20 -7.93
N LEU A 333 -6.53 -9.31 -8.26
CA LEU A 333 -6.08 -10.17 -9.35
C LEU A 333 -6.53 -11.62 -9.15
N LEU A 334 -6.32 -12.17 -7.94
CA LEU A 334 -6.68 -13.56 -7.62
C LEU A 334 -8.19 -13.81 -7.73
N VAL A 335 -9.02 -12.91 -7.21
CA VAL A 335 -10.49 -13.05 -7.25
C VAL A 335 -11.02 -12.93 -8.69
N HIS A 336 -10.37 -12.15 -9.54
CA HIS A 336 -10.67 -12.09 -10.96
C HIS A 336 -10.06 -13.25 -11.77
N GLY A 337 -9.53 -14.29 -11.12
CA GLY A 337 -8.96 -15.47 -11.75
C GLY A 337 -7.60 -15.24 -12.42
N LEU A 338 -6.97 -14.10 -12.16
CA LEU A 338 -5.66 -13.75 -12.68
C LEU A 338 -4.56 -14.24 -11.73
N ARG A 339 -3.56 -14.92 -12.25
CA ARG A 339 -2.45 -15.44 -11.47
C ARG A 339 -1.26 -14.49 -11.55
N PRO A 340 -0.96 -13.71 -10.48
CA PRO A 340 0.22 -12.87 -10.44
C PRO A 340 1.50 -13.71 -10.53
N GLY A 341 2.51 -13.14 -11.16
CA GLY A 341 3.77 -13.84 -11.38
C GLY A 341 4.19 -13.82 -12.85
N PRO A 342 5.23 -14.59 -13.23
CA PRO A 342 5.79 -14.57 -14.60
C PRO A 342 4.77 -14.88 -15.70
N HIS A 343 3.84 -15.79 -15.43
CA HIS A 343 2.79 -16.18 -16.40
C HIS A 343 1.86 -15.02 -16.78
N LEU A 344 1.63 -14.07 -15.88
CA LEU A 344 0.81 -12.90 -16.17
C LEU A 344 1.39 -12.08 -17.35
N PHE A 345 2.73 -12.05 -17.49
CA PHE A 345 3.42 -11.32 -18.56
C PHE A 345 3.32 -12.00 -19.92
N THR A 346 3.11 -13.30 -19.97
CA THR A 346 2.97 -14.09 -21.19
C THR A 346 1.51 -14.32 -21.59
N GLU A 347 0.64 -14.57 -20.61
CA GLU A 347 -0.76 -14.91 -20.83
C GLU A 347 -1.68 -13.69 -20.93
N GLN A 348 -1.37 -12.61 -20.18
CA GLN A 348 -2.20 -11.41 -20.07
C GLN A 348 -1.44 -10.09 -20.30
N PRO A 349 -0.62 -9.97 -21.38
CA PRO A 349 0.20 -8.77 -21.57
C PRO A 349 -0.63 -7.50 -21.78
N THR A 350 -1.80 -7.59 -22.41
CA THR A 350 -2.70 -6.44 -22.60
C THR A 350 -3.20 -5.89 -21.27
N LEU A 351 -3.57 -6.75 -20.33
CA LEU A 351 -3.95 -6.34 -18.97
C LEU A 351 -2.82 -5.56 -18.28
N LEU A 352 -1.58 -6.06 -18.35
CA LEU A 352 -0.44 -5.39 -17.74
C LEU A 352 -0.22 -3.98 -18.32
N TYR A 353 -0.23 -3.85 -19.64
CA TYR A 353 -0.11 -2.53 -20.27
C TYR A 353 -1.29 -1.63 -19.93
N SER A 354 -2.49 -2.17 -19.75
CA SER A 354 -3.65 -1.40 -19.30
C SER A 354 -3.47 -0.90 -17.85
N ILE A 355 -2.89 -1.70 -16.96
CA ILE A 355 -2.54 -1.25 -15.60
C ILE A 355 -1.52 -0.11 -15.66
N PHE A 356 -0.45 -0.24 -16.45
CA PHE A 356 0.58 0.79 -16.59
C PHE A 356 0.01 2.11 -17.11
N LEU A 357 -0.85 2.03 -18.15
CA LEU A 357 -1.52 3.18 -18.72
C LEU A 357 -2.52 3.81 -17.75
N ALA A 358 -3.30 2.99 -17.02
CA ALA A 358 -4.22 3.47 -16.00
C ALA A 358 -3.49 4.25 -14.90
N MET A 359 -2.35 3.72 -14.41
CA MET A 359 -1.52 4.42 -13.41
C MET A 359 -0.93 5.72 -13.97
N LEU A 360 -0.52 5.72 -15.25
CA LEU A 360 0.00 6.92 -15.90
C LEU A 360 -1.09 7.99 -16.04
N ILE A 361 -2.28 7.62 -16.54
CA ILE A 361 -3.44 8.50 -16.66
C ILE A 361 -3.84 9.05 -15.28
N ALA A 362 -3.86 8.19 -14.25
CA ALA A 362 -4.18 8.59 -12.89
C ALA A 362 -3.21 9.66 -12.35
N ASN A 363 -1.91 9.54 -12.66
CA ASN A 363 -0.92 10.53 -12.26
C ASN A 363 -1.19 11.91 -12.89
N PHE A 364 -1.58 11.97 -14.15
CA PHE A 364 -1.99 13.24 -14.78
C PHE A 364 -3.34 13.74 -14.27
N ALA A 365 -4.30 12.85 -14.06
CA ALA A 365 -5.63 13.21 -13.60
C ALA A 365 -5.62 13.75 -12.18
N PHE A 366 -4.89 13.12 -11.24
CA PHE A 366 -4.83 13.68 -9.88
C PHE A 366 -4.06 15.02 -9.81
N ALA A 367 -3.11 15.26 -10.72
CA ALA A 367 -2.49 16.58 -10.84
C ALA A 367 -3.54 17.63 -11.20
N ALA A 368 -4.33 17.36 -12.24
CA ALA A 368 -5.41 18.28 -12.64
C ALA A 368 -6.39 18.52 -11.47
N PHE A 369 -6.80 17.43 -10.78
CA PHE A 369 -7.66 17.55 -9.60
C PHE A 369 -6.98 18.31 -8.45
N GLY A 370 -5.70 18.10 -8.20
CA GLY A 370 -4.93 18.81 -7.16
C GLY A 370 -4.85 20.32 -7.40
N PHE A 371 -4.63 20.72 -8.65
CA PHE A 371 -4.56 22.16 -9.01
C PHE A 371 -5.93 22.82 -9.03
N ILE A 372 -6.94 22.20 -9.66
CA ILE A 372 -8.28 22.77 -9.83
C ILE A 372 -9.08 22.61 -8.53
N GLY A 373 -8.91 21.48 -7.86
CA GLY A 373 -9.75 21.03 -6.75
C GLY A 373 -9.31 21.50 -5.36
N ALA A 374 -8.18 22.19 -5.19
CA ALA A 374 -7.67 22.57 -3.88
C ALA A 374 -8.74 23.22 -2.97
N LYS A 375 -9.58 24.11 -3.52
CA LYS A 375 -10.69 24.73 -2.80
C LYS A 375 -11.83 23.75 -2.49
N VAL A 376 -12.09 22.80 -3.39
CA VAL A 376 -13.15 21.78 -3.24
C VAL A 376 -12.72 20.76 -2.19
N PHE A 377 -11.50 20.25 -2.28
CA PHE A 377 -10.96 19.28 -1.33
C PHE A 377 -10.85 19.83 0.09
N ALA A 378 -10.52 21.13 0.22
CA ALA A 378 -10.57 21.79 1.53
C ALA A 378 -11.98 21.82 2.14
N ARG A 379 -13.05 21.84 1.33
CA ARG A 379 -14.43 21.73 1.83
C ARG A 379 -14.78 20.30 2.22
N ILE A 380 -14.20 19.31 1.55
CA ILE A 380 -14.43 17.88 1.85
C ILE A 380 -13.89 17.52 3.23
N THR A 381 -12.77 18.13 3.66
CA THR A 381 -12.26 17.94 5.03
C THR A 381 -13.23 18.42 6.12
N LEU A 382 -14.29 19.14 5.74
CA LEU A 382 -15.32 19.65 6.64
C LEU A 382 -16.53 18.67 6.78
N ILE A 383 -16.59 17.58 6.01
CA ILE A 383 -17.66 16.59 6.13
C ILE A 383 -17.67 16.05 7.55
N PRO A 384 -18.84 16.05 8.23
CA PRO A 384 -18.97 15.51 9.57
C PRO A 384 -18.58 14.03 9.63
N ILE A 385 -17.69 13.71 10.55
CA ILE A 385 -17.20 12.34 10.77
C ILE A 385 -18.36 11.41 11.15
N GLU A 386 -19.39 11.97 11.80
CA GLU A 386 -20.58 11.27 12.26
C GLU A 386 -21.40 10.63 11.12
N TYR A 387 -21.36 11.20 9.91
CA TYR A 387 -22.03 10.63 8.74
C TYR A 387 -21.09 9.71 7.93
N LEU A 388 -19.80 10.02 7.94
CA LEU A 388 -18.83 9.30 7.13
C LEU A 388 -18.64 7.86 7.61
N TRP A 389 -18.44 7.66 8.92
CA TRP A 389 -18.09 6.34 9.45
C TRP A 389 -19.23 5.34 9.42
N PRO A 390 -20.49 5.69 9.70
CA PRO A 390 -21.61 4.77 9.47
C PRO A 390 -21.74 4.34 8.01
N ALA A 391 -21.56 5.26 7.07
CA ALA A 391 -21.58 4.93 5.64
C ALA A 391 -20.45 3.96 5.27
N VAL A 392 -19.22 4.20 5.76
CA VAL A 392 -18.08 3.29 5.57
C VAL A 392 -18.37 1.91 6.15
N PHE A 393 -18.98 1.83 7.35
CA PHE A 393 -19.30 0.55 7.99
C PHE A 393 -20.37 -0.22 7.21
N ILE A 394 -21.41 0.45 6.71
CA ILE A 394 -22.42 -0.17 5.86
C ILE A 394 -21.79 -0.72 4.58
N LEU A 395 -20.93 0.06 3.92
CA LEU A 395 -20.19 -0.38 2.74
C LEU A 395 -19.27 -1.57 3.05
N ALA A 396 -18.64 -1.60 4.23
CA ALA A 396 -17.83 -2.72 4.70
C ALA A 396 -18.66 -4.01 4.86
N CYS A 397 -19.85 -3.90 5.45
CA CYS A 397 -20.78 -5.04 5.59
C CYS A 397 -21.26 -5.55 4.22
N VAL A 398 -21.71 -4.64 3.34
CA VAL A 398 -22.15 -4.99 1.99
C VAL A 398 -21.00 -5.61 1.19
N GLY A 399 -19.81 -5.02 1.25
CA GLY A 399 -18.64 -5.53 0.55
C GLY A 399 -18.21 -6.92 1.05
N SER A 400 -18.21 -7.15 2.36
CA SER A 400 -17.87 -8.47 2.90
C SER A 400 -18.90 -9.53 2.50
N TYR A 401 -20.20 -9.20 2.51
CA TYR A 401 -21.26 -10.11 2.11
C TYR A 401 -21.25 -10.43 0.60
N ALA A 402 -20.88 -9.45 -0.23
CA ALA A 402 -20.93 -9.58 -1.68
C ALA A 402 -19.95 -10.63 -2.24
N LEU A 403 -18.92 -11.01 -1.47
CA LEU A 403 -17.88 -11.95 -1.90
C LEU A 403 -18.45 -13.37 -2.11
N GLU A 404 -19.00 -13.95 -1.06
CA GLU A 404 -19.51 -15.34 -1.04
C GLU A 404 -21.01 -15.40 -0.71
N GLN A 405 -21.66 -14.27 -0.55
CA GLN A 405 -23.06 -14.15 -0.10
C GLN A 405 -23.30 -14.86 1.25
N ALA A 406 -22.26 -14.96 2.06
CA ALA A 406 -22.27 -15.66 3.34
C ALA A 406 -22.27 -14.69 4.52
N MET A 407 -23.15 -14.96 5.50
CA MET A 407 -23.16 -14.21 6.76
C MET A 407 -21.88 -14.41 7.57
N LEU A 408 -21.17 -15.51 7.35
CA LEU A 408 -19.88 -15.79 7.96
C LEU A 408 -18.87 -14.67 7.66
N ASP A 409 -18.82 -14.16 6.43
CA ASP A 409 -17.89 -13.11 6.03
C ASP A 409 -18.16 -11.78 6.77
N ILE A 410 -19.40 -11.45 7.05
CA ILE A 410 -19.73 -10.29 7.89
C ILE A 410 -19.22 -10.51 9.32
N TRP A 411 -19.40 -11.69 9.91
CA TRP A 411 -18.87 -12.00 11.23
C TRP A 411 -17.36 -11.98 11.27
N VAL A 412 -16.69 -12.54 10.27
CA VAL A 412 -15.22 -12.47 10.11
C VAL A 412 -14.75 -11.02 10.05
N MET A 413 -15.43 -10.18 9.27
CA MET A 413 -15.13 -8.75 9.17
C MET A 413 -15.28 -8.03 10.52
N ILE A 414 -16.39 -8.27 11.24
CA ILE A 414 -16.64 -7.66 12.55
C ILE A 414 -15.59 -8.10 13.57
N ILE A 415 -15.31 -9.40 13.66
CA ILE A 415 -14.31 -9.95 14.58
C ILE A 415 -12.93 -9.39 14.25
N ALA A 416 -12.54 -9.37 12.96
CA ALA A 416 -11.28 -8.79 12.52
C ALA A 416 -11.21 -7.28 12.85
N GLY A 417 -12.31 -6.55 12.74
CA GLY A 417 -12.40 -5.14 13.12
C GLY A 417 -12.16 -4.90 14.60
N VAL A 418 -12.80 -5.68 15.45
CA VAL A 418 -12.62 -5.61 16.92
C VAL A 418 -11.19 -6.00 17.29
N LEU A 419 -10.67 -7.09 16.75
CA LEU A 419 -9.30 -7.54 16.98
C LEU A 419 -8.30 -6.50 16.49
N GLY A 420 -8.48 -5.95 15.29
CA GLY A 420 -7.65 -4.89 14.73
C GLY A 420 -7.62 -3.64 15.61
N PHE A 421 -8.77 -3.22 16.14
CA PHE A 421 -8.86 -2.09 17.06
C PHE A 421 -8.09 -2.38 18.37
N ILE A 422 -8.27 -3.56 18.96
CA ILE A 422 -7.55 -3.95 20.17
C ILE A 422 -6.04 -3.99 19.89
N MET A 423 -5.63 -4.64 18.81
CA MET A 423 -4.23 -4.77 18.44
C MET A 423 -3.56 -3.41 18.19
N GLN A 424 -4.24 -2.48 17.53
CA GLN A 424 -3.73 -1.10 17.34
C GLN A 424 -3.49 -0.38 18.67
N ARG A 425 -4.32 -0.61 19.70
CA ARG A 425 -4.07 -0.02 21.05
C ARG A 425 -2.78 -0.54 21.69
N PHE A 426 -2.36 -1.74 21.33
CA PHE A 426 -1.10 -2.33 21.78
C PHE A 426 0.06 -2.07 20.79
N GLY A 427 -0.13 -1.24 19.77
CA GLY A 427 0.89 -0.88 18.79
C GLY A 427 1.20 -2.00 17.81
N PHE A 428 0.21 -2.78 17.38
CA PHE A 428 0.31 -3.70 16.26
C PHE A 428 -0.28 -3.06 15.00
N SER A 429 0.35 -3.29 13.86
CA SER A 429 -0.17 -2.88 12.56
C SER A 429 -1.07 -3.96 11.93
N ALA A 430 -2.04 -3.53 11.13
CA ALA A 430 -2.89 -4.43 10.36
C ALA A 430 -2.16 -5.04 9.16
N ALA A 431 -1.21 -4.31 8.57
CA ALA A 431 -0.52 -4.73 7.35
C ALA A 431 0.23 -6.07 7.48
N PRO A 432 1.01 -6.34 8.55
CA PRO A 432 1.66 -7.63 8.75
C PRO A 432 0.70 -8.81 8.80
N ILE A 433 -0.47 -8.64 9.43
CA ILE A 433 -1.48 -9.71 9.55
C ILE A 433 -1.99 -10.08 8.15
N ILE A 434 -2.30 -9.08 7.33
CA ILE A 434 -2.81 -9.29 5.97
C ILE A 434 -1.74 -9.92 5.09
N MET A 435 -0.50 -9.44 5.18
CA MET A 435 0.62 -10.03 4.46
C MET A 435 0.83 -11.51 4.86
N GLY A 436 0.76 -11.80 6.16
CA GLY A 436 0.81 -13.16 6.68
C GLY A 436 -0.32 -14.04 6.16
N LEU A 437 -1.54 -13.51 6.10
CA LEU A 437 -2.71 -14.21 5.59
C LEU A 437 -2.59 -14.54 4.08
N ILE A 438 -2.14 -13.58 3.27
CA ILE A 438 -1.98 -13.78 1.83
C ILE A 438 -0.80 -14.69 1.53
N LEU A 439 0.37 -14.42 2.11
CA LEU A 439 1.57 -15.21 1.87
C LEU A 439 1.54 -16.58 2.57
N GLY A 440 0.74 -16.73 3.62
CA GLY A 440 0.64 -17.99 4.37
C GLY A 440 0.24 -19.17 3.49
N LYS A 441 -0.79 -18.98 2.64
CA LYS A 441 -1.21 -20.02 1.68
C LYS A 441 -0.09 -20.35 0.66
N LEU A 442 0.64 -19.33 0.20
CA LEU A 442 1.76 -19.49 -0.73
C LEU A 442 2.92 -20.26 -0.05
N VAL A 443 3.31 -19.86 1.16
CA VAL A 443 4.37 -20.51 1.93
C VAL A 443 4.03 -21.98 2.18
N GLU A 444 2.83 -22.28 2.65
CA GLU A 444 2.42 -23.63 2.94
C GLU A 444 2.38 -24.50 1.68
N GLY A 445 1.73 -24.03 0.61
CA GLY A 445 1.61 -24.77 -0.63
C GLY A 445 2.95 -25.04 -1.29
N THR A 446 3.81 -24.04 -1.37
CA THR A 446 5.14 -24.19 -1.99
C THR A 446 6.10 -25.01 -1.13
N LEU A 447 5.99 -24.93 0.21
CA LEU A 447 6.76 -25.80 1.11
C LEU A 447 6.42 -27.27 0.88
N LYS A 448 5.12 -27.61 0.87
CA LYS A 448 4.67 -29.00 0.65
C LYS A 448 5.10 -29.52 -0.70
N GLN A 449 4.91 -28.73 -1.77
CA GLN A 449 5.36 -29.09 -3.11
C GLN A 449 6.88 -29.31 -3.16
N SER A 450 7.64 -28.46 -2.49
CA SER A 450 9.10 -28.57 -2.43
C SER A 450 9.54 -29.86 -1.70
N LEU A 451 8.91 -30.18 -0.58
CA LEU A 451 9.21 -31.39 0.17
C LEU A 451 8.89 -32.66 -0.65
N ILE A 452 7.81 -32.64 -1.44
CA ILE A 452 7.51 -33.74 -2.36
C ILE A 452 8.61 -33.87 -3.43
N ILE A 453 9.07 -32.75 -4.02
CA ILE A 453 10.14 -32.73 -5.03
C ILE A 453 11.45 -33.28 -4.47
N PHE A 454 11.73 -33.05 -3.18
CA PHE A 454 12.95 -33.44 -2.51
C PHE A 454 12.82 -34.76 -1.71
N ASP A 455 11.82 -35.59 -2.00
CA ASP A 455 11.55 -36.84 -1.27
C ASP A 455 11.53 -36.63 0.26
N HIS A 456 10.88 -35.55 0.72
CA HIS A 456 10.82 -35.09 2.11
C HIS A 456 12.17 -34.72 2.77
N SER A 457 13.22 -34.50 1.96
CA SER A 457 14.53 -34.05 2.45
C SER A 457 14.60 -32.53 2.54
N TRP A 458 14.96 -32.00 3.70
CA TRP A 458 15.25 -30.58 3.87
C TRP A 458 16.56 -30.12 3.21
N PHE A 459 17.47 -31.05 2.94
CA PHE A 459 18.76 -30.74 2.31
C PHE A 459 18.60 -30.25 0.86
N GLY A 460 17.53 -30.64 0.16
CA GLY A 460 17.26 -30.19 -1.20
C GLY A 460 17.14 -28.67 -1.34
N PHE A 461 16.73 -27.96 -0.28
CA PHE A 461 16.71 -26.51 -0.26
C PHE A 461 18.12 -25.88 -0.31
N LEU A 462 19.12 -26.56 0.26
CA LEU A 462 20.51 -26.10 0.31
C LEU A 462 21.26 -26.31 -1.02
N GLU A 463 20.73 -27.12 -1.91
CA GLU A 463 21.31 -27.38 -3.23
C GLU A 463 20.91 -26.30 -4.24
N ARG A 464 19.97 -25.42 -3.90
CA ARG A 464 19.43 -24.39 -4.77
C ARG A 464 20.03 -23.01 -4.47
N PRO A 465 20.84 -22.42 -5.37
CA PRO A 465 21.52 -21.14 -5.08
C PRO A 465 20.56 -19.98 -4.86
N ILE A 466 19.43 -19.92 -5.59
CA ILE A 466 18.43 -18.85 -5.45
C ILE A 466 17.75 -18.96 -4.06
N VAL A 467 17.46 -20.18 -3.61
CA VAL A 467 16.89 -20.43 -2.27
C VAL A 467 17.85 -19.94 -1.19
N LEU A 468 19.15 -20.27 -1.32
CA LEU A 468 20.18 -19.82 -0.36
C LEU A 468 20.29 -18.30 -0.30
N ILE A 469 20.18 -17.62 -1.44
CA ILE A 469 20.18 -16.14 -1.49
C ILE A 469 18.98 -15.61 -0.68
N PHE A 470 17.76 -16.08 -0.94
CA PHE A 470 16.58 -15.59 -0.23
C PHE A 470 16.59 -15.94 1.26
N LEU A 471 17.05 -17.14 1.64
CA LEU A 471 17.18 -17.51 3.04
C LEU A 471 18.24 -16.65 3.76
N SER A 472 19.36 -16.35 3.09
CA SER A 472 20.38 -15.44 3.62
C SER A 472 19.85 -14.04 3.81
N LEU A 473 19.10 -13.51 2.83
CA LEU A 473 18.42 -12.22 2.92
C LEU A 473 17.36 -12.22 4.05
N THR A 474 16.65 -13.33 4.24
CA THR A 474 15.70 -13.52 5.35
C THR A 474 16.40 -13.38 6.70
N LEU A 475 17.50 -14.09 6.90
CA LEU A 475 18.28 -14.01 8.14
C LEU A 475 18.81 -12.59 8.38
N LEU A 476 19.29 -11.92 7.34
CA LEU A 476 19.77 -10.55 7.41
C LEU A 476 18.64 -9.58 7.76
N SER A 477 17.48 -9.67 7.11
CA SER A 477 16.34 -8.78 7.33
C SER A 477 15.75 -8.93 8.75
N MET A 478 15.78 -10.13 9.32
CA MET A 478 15.32 -10.35 10.70
C MET A 478 16.35 -9.92 11.73
N SER A 479 17.64 -10.17 11.48
CA SER A 479 18.70 -9.91 12.47
C SER A 479 18.99 -8.43 12.66
N LEU A 480 19.02 -7.62 11.59
CA LEU A 480 19.39 -6.20 11.67
C LEU A 480 18.43 -5.38 12.55
N PRO A 481 17.10 -5.42 12.37
CA PRO A 481 16.16 -4.68 13.23
C PRO A 481 16.23 -5.15 14.69
N LEU A 482 16.29 -6.45 14.94
CA LEU A 482 16.38 -7.00 16.30
C LEU A 482 17.65 -6.56 17.03
N ILE A 483 18.79 -6.56 16.34
CA ILE A 483 20.06 -6.08 16.91
C ILE A 483 19.97 -4.57 17.19
N SER A 484 19.38 -3.78 16.30
CA SER A 484 19.22 -2.34 16.48
C SER A 484 18.32 -2.01 17.67
N GLU A 485 17.20 -2.71 17.83
CA GLU A 485 16.30 -2.57 18.99
C GLU A 485 17.00 -2.96 20.32
N MET A 486 17.73 -4.06 20.33
CA MET A 486 18.49 -4.49 21.52
C MET A 486 19.56 -3.46 21.90
N ARG A 487 20.26 -2.88 20.92
CA ARG A 487 21.25 -1.82 21.19
C ARG A 487 20.60 -0.53 21.71
N ALA A 488 19.45 -0.15 21.16
CA ALA A 488 18.70 1.00 21.63
C ALA A 488 18.22 0.82 23.08
N ARG A 489 17.68 -0.34 23.42
CA ARG A 489 17.24 -0.66 24.80
C ARG A 489 18.41 -0.65 25.80
N ARG A 490 19.60 -1.13 25.41
CA ARG A 490 20.79 -1.08 26.28
C ARG A 490 21.30 0.34 26.52
N ARG A 491 21.12 1.27 25.55
CA ARG A 491 21.50 2.68 25.71
C ARG A 491 20.49 3.48 26.54
N SER A 492 19.24 3.04 26.63
CA SER A 492 18.19 3.69 27.44
C SER A 492 18.04 3.11 28.83
N ALA A 493 18.76 2.03 29.18
CA ALA A 493 18.83 1.55 30.56
C ALA A 493 19.60 2.57 31.42
N PRO A 494 19.04 3.06 32.54
CA PRO A 494 19.78 3.93 33.43
C PRO A 494 21.01 3.18 33.97
N GLU A 495 22.17 3.85 33.94
CA GLU A 495 23.36 3.37 34.66
C GLU A 495 22.98 3.24 36.12
N SER A 496 22.83 2.01 36.60
CA SER A 496 22.56 1.67 38.00
C SER A 496 23.83 1.76 38.84
#